data_6b8097e557373f2ab1fa2fda3b997080
#
_entry.id   6b8097e557373f2ab1fa2fda3b997080
#
_cell.length_a   1.000
_cell.length_b   1.000
_cell.length_c   1.000
_cell.angle_alpha   90.00
_cell.angle_beta   90.00
_cell.angle_gamma   90.00
#
_symmetry.space_group_name_H-M   'P 1'
#
loop_
_entity.id
_entity.type
_entity.pdbx_description
1 polymer ?
#
loop_
_entity_poly.entity_id
_entity_poly.type
_entity_poly.pdbx_seq_one_letter_code
_entity_poly.pdbx_strand_id
1 'polypeptide(L)'
;MKRIIFPLAIVAALVFTSCATSKFYSQDAATVRPLALVQPCSYLTDAVGDFATVYYGPVSMVNNAILMETIPTLGLPIEKVIPFEFNCADKSDATVRWMRRLADVNAGSAKNMTVPSDLLEAVKGSGCRYGMVLSDIGYVKNARQYNIEKSIEMGMKIADFLINNHLELSNDTEAYLNGLFSVIFDAQTGEVVWFGAAPRSYKFNPMDGKDMKKQLTKLYKAFL
;
A
#
# COMPACT_ATOMS: atom_id res chain seq x y z
N MET A 1 45.81 -13.85 -24.53
CA MET A 1 44.41 -14.13 -24.20
C MET A 1 44.02 -13.33 -22.96
N LYS A 2 43.44 -12.13 -23.13
CA LYS A 2 42.98 -11.27 -22.05
C LYS A 2 41.54 -11.65 -21.68
N ARG A 3 41.35 -12.07 -20.46
CA ARG A 3 40.04 -12.48 -19.93
C ARG A 3 39.13 -11.25 -19.73
N ILE A 4 38.05 -11.23 -20.48
CA ILE A 4 36.92 -10.30 -20.30
C ILE A 4 36.05 -10.91 -19.20
N ILE A 5 36.25 -10.49 -17.95
CA ILE A 5 35.40 -10.81 -16.79
C ILE A 5 35.01 -9.48 -16.15
N PHE A 6 34.19 -8.69 -16.83
CA PHE A 6 33.52 -7.54 -16.23
C PHE A 6 32.44 -7.07 -17.20
N PRO A 7 31.24 -7.62 -17.18
CA PRO A 7 30.09 -6.81 -16.87
C PRO A 7 28.89 -7.56 -16.21
N LEU A 8 29.05 -8.77 -15.71
CA LEU A 8 27.89 -9.52 -15.15
C LEU A 8 27.47 -9.07 -13.76
N ALA A 9 28.35 -8.41 -13.01
CA ALA A 9 28.05 -7.95 -11.64
C ALA A 9 27.18 -6.68 -11.57
N ILE A 10 27.10 -5.90 -12.65
CA ILE A 10 26.33 -4.64 -12.67
C ILE A 10 24.86 -4.89 -13.00
N VAL A 11 24.54 -5.94 -13.74
CA VAL A 11 23.15 -6.27 -14.11
C VAL A 11 22.39 -6.90 -12.95
N ALA A 12 23.06 -7.62 -12.03
CA ALA A 12 22.43 -8.22 -10.87
C ALA A 12 22.02 -7.21 -9.77
N ALA A 13 22.58 -6.01 -9.76
CA ALA A 13 22.26 -4.98 -8.76
C ALA A 13 20.97 -4.18 -9.08
N LEU A 14 20.42 -4.31 -10.29
CA LEU A 14 19.24 -3.54 -10.73
C LEU A 14 17.89 -4.25 -10.51
N VAL A 15 17.88 -5.50 -10.03
CA VAL A 15 16.66 -6.30 -9.96
C VAL A 15 16.00 -6.35 -8.58
N PHE A 16 16.60 -5.75 -7.53
CA PHE A 16 16.08 -5.86 -6.15
C PHE A 16 15.80 -4.54 -5.43
N THR A 17 15.47 -3.48 -6.14
CA THR A 17 14.92 -2.30 -5.47
C THR A 17 13.44 -2.17 -5.79
N SER A 18 12.60 -2.93 -5.10
CA SER A 18 11.23 -2.52 -4.84
C SER A 18 11.30 -1.30 -3.91
N CYS A 19 11.82 -0.20 -4.42
CA CYS A 19 11.93 1.05 -3.69
C CYS A 19 10.54 1.65 -3.59
N ALA A 20 10.09 1.95 -2.37
CA ALA A 20 8.97 2.84 -2.18
C ALA A 20 9.22 4.11 -3.01
N THR A 21 8.24 4.49 -3.81
CA THR A 21 8.30 5.73 -4.59
C THR A 21 7.74 6.85 -3.73
N SER A 22 8.53 7.91 -3.53
CA SER A 22 8.10 9.07 -2.76
C SER A 22 8.53 10.35 -3.46
N LYS A 23 7.65 11.36 -3.49
CA LYS A 23 7.92 12.62 -4.16
C LYS A 23 7.22 13.78 -3.49
N PHE A 24 7.99 14.80 -3.09
CA PHE A 24 7.47 16.14 -2.80
C PHE A 24 7.39 16.95 -4.10
N TYR A 25 6.36 17.79 -4.23
CA TYR A 25 6.12 18.55 -5.45
C TYR A 25 6.53 20.01 -5.35
N SER A 26 6.04 20.69 -4.31
CA SER A 26 6.23 22.15 -4.18
C SER A 26 6.78 22.58 -2.82
N GLN A 27 6.96 21.63 -1.90
CA GLN A 27 7.30 21.94 -0.50
C GLN A 27 8.38 20.98 0.02
N ASP A 28 9.16 21.45 0.98
CA ASP A 28 10.09 20.63 1.74
C ASP A 28 9.36 19.88 2.87
N ALA A 29 9.75 18.67 3.18
CA ALA A 29 9.20 17.86 4.27
C ALA A 29 9.13 18.63 5.60
N ALA A 30 10.14 19.42 5.90
CA ALA A 30 10.22 20.23 7.12
C ALA A 30 9.15 21.31 7.22
N THR A 31 8.59 21.75 6.09
CA THR A 31 7.60 22.83 6.03
C THR A 31 6.15 22.34 6.05
N VAL A 32 5.92 21.03 5.93
CA VAL A 32 4.59 20.42 5.89
C VAL A 32 4.05 20.28 7.32
N ARG A 33 3.70 21.42 7.93
CA ARG A 33 3.18 21.52 9.31
C ARG A 33 2.19 22.67 9.42
N PRO A 34 1.18 22.58 10.29
CA PRO A 34 0.75 21.41 11.08
C PRO A 34 0.12 20.32 10.20
N LEU A 35 0.43 19.05 10.50
CA LEU A 35 -0.03 17.87 9.75
C LEU A 35 -1.06 17.07 10.55
N ALA A 36 -2.19 16.77 9.93
CA ALA A 36 -3.19 15.87 10.48
C ALA A 36 -3.19 14.53 9.71
N LEU A 37 -3.21 13.43 10.42
CA LEU A 37 -3.51 12.12 9.87
C LEU A 37 -5.03 11.94 9.81
N VAL A 38 -5.59 11.83 8.62
CA VAL A 38 -6.94 11.30 8.44
C VAL A 38 -6.89 9.80 8.73
N GLN A 39 -7.86 9.31 9.50
CA GLN A 39 -7.92 7.89 9.86
C GLN A 39 -7.64 7.01 8.63
N PRO A 40 -6.66 6.07 8.68
CA PRO A 40 -6.33 5.23 7.54
C PRO A 40 -7.52 4.44 7.03
N CYS A 41 -7.57 4.22 5.73
CA CYS A 41 -8.56 3.36 5.12
C CYS A 41 -7.90 2.24 4.34
N SER A 42 -8.14 1.02 4.77
CA SER A 42 -7.74 -0.17 4.05
C SER A 42 -8.87 -0.62 3.13
N TYR A 43 -8.53 -0.86 1.87
CA TYR A 43 -9.41 -1.46 0.89
C TYR A 43 -8.88 -2.85 0.52
N LEU A 44 -9.03 -3.77 1.46
CA LEU A 44 -8.66 -5.16 1.24
C LEU A 44 -9.88 -5.94 0.74
N THR A 45 -9.64 -6.79 -0.24
CA THR A 45 -10.69 -7.62 -0.85
C THR A 45 -10.44 -9.09 -0.52
N ASP A 46 -11.50 -9.88 -0.48
CA ASP A 46 -11.37 -11.34 -0.52
C ASP A 46 -11.21 -11.75 -1.98
N ALA A 47 -10.14 -12.46 -2.28
CA ALA A 47 -9.93 -13.05 -3.59
C ALA A 47 -10.70 -14.37 -3.68
N VAL A 48 -11.87 -14.32 -4.26
CA VAL A 48 -12.73 -15.50 -4.51
C VAL A 48 -12.46 -15.99 -5.93
N GLY A 49 -11.54 -16.97 -6.07
CA GLY A 49 -11.11 -17.45 -7.39
C GLY A 49 -10.30 -16.40 -8.16
N ASP A 50 -10.02 -16.67 -9.43
CA ASP A 50 -9.13 -15.83 -10.24
C ASP A 50 -9.73 -14.48 -10.65
N PHE A 51 -11.02 -14.22 -10.44
CA PHE A 51 -11.72 -13.13 -11.11
C PHE A 51 -12.65 -12.26 -10.27
N ALA A 52 -12.94 -12.60 -9.03
CA ALA A 52 -13.87 -11.81 -8.21
C ALA A 52 -13.20 -11.33 -6.93
N THR A 53 -13.07 -10.01 -6.81
CA THR A 53 -12.65 -9.38 -5.57
C THR A 53 -13.83 -8.66 -4.93
N VAL A 54 -14.21 -9.07 -3.73
CA VAL A 54 -15.24 -8.42 -2.94
C VAL A 54 -14.59 -7.74 -1.76
N TYR A 55 -15.00 -6.50 -1.47
CA TYR A 55 -14.52 -5.78 -0.28
C TYR A 55 -14.72 -6.63 0.98
N TYR A 56 -13.64 -6.81 1.73
CA TYR A 56 -13.64 -7.64 2.94
C TYR A 56 -13.50 -6.76 4.19
N GLY A 57 -14.64 -6.27 4.64
CA GLY A 57 -14.74 -5.31 5.75
C GLY A 57 -14.00 -5.76 7.02
N PRO A 58 -14.23 -6.98 7.57
CA PRO A 58 -13.56 -7.42 8.78
C PRO A 58 -12.03 -7.37 8.70
N VAL A 59 -11.44 -7.80 7.60
CA VAL A 59 -9.98 -7.78 7.38
C VAL A 59 -9.48 -6.35 7.23
N SER A 60 -10.20 -5.52 6.49
CA SER A 60 -9.87 -4.11 6.32
C SER A 60 -9.88 -3.35 7.66
N MET A 61 -10.85 -3.64 8.53
CA MET A 61 -10.93 -3.04 9.87
C MET A 61 -9.75 -3.45 10.76
N VAL A 62 -9.35 -4.71 10.75
CA VAL A 62 -8.18 -5.18 11.50
C VAL A 62 -6.90 -4.53 10.98
N ASN A 63 -6.73 -4.45 9.66
CA ASN A 63 -5.58 -3.77 9.08
C ASN A 63 -5.55 -2.27 9.43
N ASN A 64 -6.70 -1.59 9.41
CA ASN A 64 -6.80 -0.19 9.86
C ASN A 64 -6.33 -0.02 11.31
N ALA A 65 -6.71 -0.92 12.22
CA ALA A 65 -6.26 -0.90 13.61
C ALA A 65 -4.74 -1.06 13.69
N ILE A 66 -4.16 -2.00 12.96
CA ILE A 66 -2.70 -2.21 12.88
C ILE A 66 -1.98 -0.95 12.37
N LEU A 67 -2.51 -0.30 11.33
CA LEU A 67 -1.95 0.94 10.80
C LEU A 67 -2.01 2.06 11.84
N MET A 68 -3.15 2.21 12.53
CA MET A 68 -3.33 3.22 13.59
C MET A 68 -2.39 3.02 14.77
N GLU A 69 -2.09 1.78 15.15
CA GLU A 69 -1.11 1.47 16.20
C GLU A 69 0.33 1.69 15.74
N THR A 70 0.60 1.45 14.45
CA THR A 70 1.97 1.46 13.92
C THR A 70 2.46 2.86 13.57
N ILE A 71 1.62 3.69 12.95
CA ILE A 71 2.00 5.03 12.46
C ILE A 71 2.61 5.93 13.56
N PRO A 72 2.07 6.02 14.77
CA PRO A 72 2.66 6.84 15.85
C PRO A 72 4.09 6.42 16.23
N THR A 73 4.42 5.13 16.02
CA THR A 73 5.76 4.60 16.35
C THR A 73 6.85 5.00 15.36
N LEU A 74 6.49 5.67 14.26
CA LEU A 74 7.42 6.07 13.21
C LEU A 74 8.06 7.46 13.45
N GLY A 75 7.54 8.24 14.39
CA GLY A 75 8.07 9.59 14.66
C GLY A 75 7.70 10.61 13.58
N LEU A 76 6.65 10.40 12.82
CA LEU A 76 6.15 11.35 11.84
C LEU A 76 5.64 12.63 12.54
N PRO A 77 5.71 13.82 11.89
CA PRO A 77 5.29 15.09 12.48
C PRO A 77 3.77 15.27 12.49
N ILE A 78 3.04 14.24 12.93
CA ILE A 78 1.59 14.25 13.02
C ILE A 78 1.19 14.94 14.33
N GLU A 79 0.40 16.00 14.22
CA GLU A 79 -0.10 16.76 15.37
C GLU A 79 -1.49 16.30 15.82
N LYS A 80 -2.30 15.84 14.88
CA LYS A 80 -3.67 15.38 15.16
C LYS A 80 -4.00 14.14 14.33
N VAL A 81 -4.88 13.32 14.88
CA VAL A 81 -5.59 12.26 14.15
C VAL A 81 -7.04 12.69 13.99
N ILE A 82 -7.54 12.66 12.76
CA ILE A 82 -8.90 13.05 12.42
C ILE A 82 -9.70 11.78 12.16
N PRO A 83 -10.78 11.52 12.94
CA PRO A 83 -11.71 10.47 12.59
C PRO A 83 -12.38 10.81 11.24
N PHE A 84 -12.44 9.83 10.36
CA PHE A 84 -13.09 9.96 9.07
C PHE A 84 -13.68 8.61 8.67
N GLU A 85 -14.98 8.59 8.39
CA GLU A 85 -15.66 7.37 8.00
C GLU A 85 -15.64 7.21 6.48
N PHE A 86 -14.83 6.28 6.00
CA PHE A 86 -14.85 5.89 4.60
C PHE A 86 -15.91 4.81 4.40
N ASN A 87 -16.91 5.08 3.57
CA ASN A 87 -17.88 4.06 3.16
C ASN A 87 -17.27 3.10 2.11
N CYS A 88 -16.27 2.31 2.53
CA CYS A 88 -15.53 1.44 1.62
C CYS A 88 -16.37 0.36 0.93
N ALA A 89 -17.57 0.07 1.44
CA ALA A 89 -18.51 -0.84 0.78
C ALA A 89 -19.19 -0.17 -0.44
N ASP A 90 -19.33 1.15 -0.45
CA ASP A 90 -19.91 1.91 -1.56
C ASP A 90 -18.85 2.30 -2.59
N LYS A 91 -18.81 1.56 -3.68
CA LYS A 91 -17.91 1.85 -4.80
C LYS A 91 -18.22 3.17 -5.52
N SER A 92 -19.42 3.74 -5.31
CA SER A 92 -19.83 5.01 -5.90
C SER A 92 -19.39 6.23 -5.08
N ASP A 93 -18.98 6.04 -3.82
CA ASP A 93 -18.47 7.10 -2.98
C ASP A 93 -17.24 7.77 -3.60
N ALA A 94 -17.27 9.11 -3.70
CA ALA A 94 -16.24 9.88 -4.38
C ALA A 94 -14.87 9.76 -3.68
N THR A 95 -14.87 9.76 -2.35
CA THR A 95 -13.66 9.70 -1.52
C THR A 95 -13.05 8.30 -1.58
N VAL A 96 -13.88 7.25 -1.56
CA VAL A 96 -13.42 5.86 -1.73
C VAL A 96 -12.84 5.65 -3.13
N ARG A 97 -13.49 6.18 -4.18
CA ARG A 97 -12.96 6.11 -5.55
C ARG A 97 -11.62 6.85 -5.67
N TRP A 98 -11.52 8.03 -5.09
CA TRP A 98 -10.28 8.81 -5.09
C TRP A 98 -9.16 8.04 -4.41
N MET A 99 -9.43 7.49 -3.23
CA MET A 99 -8.47 6.69 -2.47
C MET A 99 -8.00 5.45 -3.25
N ARG A 100 -8.92 4.71 -3.87
CA ARG A 100 -8.57 3.54 -4.69
C ARG A 100 -7.68 3.89 -5.89
N ARG A 101 -7.86 5.08 -6.47
CA ARG A 101 -6.99 5.58 -7.54
C ARG A 101 -5.54 5.77 -7.12
N LEU A 102 -5.25 5.89 -5.83
CA LEU A 102 -3.86 5.98 -5.35
C LEU A 102 -3.03 4.75 -5.77
N ALA A 103 -3.66 3.59 -5.92
CA ALA A 103 -2.98 2.37 -6.37
C ALA A 103 -2.64 2.36 -7.87
N ASP A 104 -3.31 3.20 -8.66
CA ASP A 104 -3.21 3.22 -10.13
C ASP A 104 -2.41 4.42 -10.64
N VAL A 105 -2.14 5.42 -9.79
CA VAL A 105 -1.38 6.61 -10.18
C VAL A 105 0.11 6.43 -9.92
N ASN A 106 0.91 6.99 -10.80
CA ASN A 106 2.33 7.19 -10.55
C ASN A 106 2.57 8.53 -9.83
N ALA A 107 3.78 8.70 -9.29
CA ALA A 107 4.15 9.93 -8.58
C ALA A 107 3.99 11.22 -9.43
N GLY A 108 4.10 11.14 -10.75
CA GLY A 108 3.90 12.30 -11.64
C GLY A 108 2.43 12.70 -11.76
N SER A 109 1.55 11.73 -11.84
CA SER A 109 0.10 11.94 -11.98
C SER A 109 -0.57 12.31 -10.66
N ALA A 110 -0.03 11.87 -9.52
CA ALA A 110 -0.61 12.12 -8.20
C ALA A 110 -0.71 13.62 -7.87
N LYS A 111 0.23 14.43 -8.39
CA LYS A 111 0.20 15.89 -8.23
C LYS A 111 -1.11 16.54 -8.71
N ASN A 112 -1.70 15.98 -9.76
CA ASN A 112 -2.89 16.54 -10.41
C ASN A 112 -4.20 15.94 -9.88
N MET A 113 -4.14 15.15 -8.82
CA MET A 113 -5.34 14.59 -8.21
C MET A 113 -6.10 15.68 -7.47
N THR A 114 -7.38 15.85 -7.81
CA THR A 114 -8.28 16.73 -7.05
C THR A 114 -8.66 16.02 -5.74
N VAL A 115 -8.33 16.65 -4.62
CA VAL A 115 -8.68 16.12 -3.28
C VAL A 115 -10.19 16.30 -3.06
N PRO A 116 -10.91 15.29 -2.58
CA PRO A 116 -12.35 15.39 -2.25
C PRO A 116 -12.63 16.48 -1.22
N SER A 117 -13.75 17.19 -1.42
CA SER A 117 -14.17 18.30 -0.53
C SER A 117 -14.28 17.88 0.93
N ASP A 118 -14.84 16.70 1.17
CA ASP A 118 -15.08 16.16 2.51
C ASP A 118 -13.77 15.99 3.29
N LEU A 119 -12.70 15.54 2.61
CA LEU A 119 -11.36 15.45 3.20
C LEU A 119 -10.78 16.84 3.49
N LEU A 120 -10.96 17.80 2.57
CA LEU A 120 -10.51 19.17 2.77
C LEU A 120 -11.21 19.80 3.98
N GLU A 121 -12.52 19.64 4.10
CA GLU A 121 -13.33 20.18 5.20
C GLU A 121 -12.94 19.53 6.53
N ALA A 122 -12.76 18.22 6.57
CA ALA A 122 -12.34 17.51 7.78
C ALA A 122 -10.98 18.03 8.29
N VAL A 123 -10.01 18.24 7.40
CA VAL A 123 -8.68 18.75 7.77
C VAL A 123 -8.77 20.22 8.20
N LYS A 124 -9.50 21.08 7.47
CA LYS A 124 -9.74 22.48 7.88
C LYS A 124 -10.38 22.58 9.26
N GLY A 125 -11.40 21.75 9.51
CA GLY A 125 -12.11 21.70 10.80
C GLY A 125 -11.19 21.29 11.96
N SER A 126 -10.11 20.55 11.70
CA SER A 126 -9.12 20.21 12.73
C SER A 126 -8.18 21.37 13.12
N GLY A 127 -8.11 22.41 12.32
CA GLY A 127 -7.16 23.51 12.46
C GLY A 127 -5.76 23.20 11.91
N CYS A 128 -5.55 22.02 11.29
CA CYS A 128 -4.32 21.72 10.59
C CYS A 128 -4.38 22.24 9.15
N ARG A 129 -3.21 22.65 8.62
CA ARG A 129 -3.10 23.08 7.22
C ARG A 129 -2.98 21.89 6.28
N TYR A 130 -2.27 20.85 6.69
CA TYR A 130 -2.00 19.70 5.85
C TYR A 130 -2.75 18.48 6.34
N GLY A 131 -3.30 17.72 5.40
CA GLY A 131 -3.93 16.42 5.64
C GLY A 131 -3.12 15.30 5.03
N MET A 132 -2.91 14.22 5.77
CA MET A 132 -2.31 12.99 5.29
C MET A 132 -3.36 11.89 5.24
N VAL A 133 -3.54 11.30 4.08
CA VAL A 133 -4.35 10.09 3.87
C VAL A 133 -3.43 8.92 3.59
N LEU A 134 -3.68 7.79 4.24
CA LEU A 134 -3.00 6.52 4.01
C LEU A 134 -4.03 5.45 3.66
N SER A 135 -3.74 4.68 2.64
CA SER A 135 -4.55 3.54 2.22
C SER A 135 -3.69 2.30 2.00
N ASP A 136 -4.16 1.16 2.51
CA ASP A 136 -3.67 -0.16 2.11
C ASP A 136 -4.64 -0.78 1.12
N ILE A 137 -4.16 -1.12 -0.07
CA ILE A 137 -4.99 -1.59 -1.18
C ILE A 137 -4.46 -2.93 -1.67
N GLY A 138 -5.32 -3.95 -1.60
CA GLY A 138 -4.90 -5.28 -2.00
C GLY A 138 -5.96 -6.33 -1.82
N TYR A 139 -5.50 -7.57 -1.64
CA TYR A 139 -6.37 -8.69 -1.28
C TYR A 139 -5.75 -9.59 -0.23
N VAL A 140 -6.61 -10.32 0.47
CA VAL A 140 -6.24 -11.42 1.37
C VAL A 140 -7.12 -12.61 1.00
N LYS A 141 -6.52 -13.75 0.74
CA LYS A 141 -7.27 -15.00 0.52
C LYS A 141 -7.74 -15.54 1.86
N ASN A 142 -8.99 -15.98 1.93
CA ASN A 142 -9.44 -16.67 3.13
C ASN A 142 -8.71 -18.04 3.27
N ALA A 143 -8.57 -18.52 4.51
CA ALA A 143 -7.77 -19.69 4.82
C ALA A 143 -8.24 -20.95 4.06
N ARG A 144 -9.55 -21.10 3.83
CA ARG A 144 -10.09 -22.25 3.11
C ARG A 144 -9.66 -22.24 1.65
N GLN A 145 -9.82 -21.10 0.98
CA GLN A 145 -9.46 -20.96 -0.42
C GLN A 145 -7.95 -21.09 -0.63
N TYR A 146 -7.16 -20.45 0.22
CA TYR A 146 -5.70 -20.57 0.21
C TYR A 146 -5.26 -22.04 0.32
N ASN A 147 -5.85 -22.80 1.25
CA ASN A 147 -5.52 -24.20 1.43
C ASN A 147 -5.94 -25.07 0.25
N ILE A 148 -7.09 -24.78 -0.38
CA ILE A 148 -7.54 -25.50 -1.60
C ILE A 148 -6.57 -25.24 -2.74
N GLU A 149 -6.27 -23.98 -3.04
CA GLU A 149 -5.36 -23.59 -4.12
C GLU A 149 -3.96 -24.18 -3.91
N LYS A 150 -3.44 -24.10 -2.69
CA LYS A 150 -2.16 -24.68 -2.33
C LYS A 150 -2.13 -26.21 -2.50
N SER A 151 -3.24 -26.88 -2.20
CA SER A 151 -3.35 -28.34 -2.40
C SER A 151 -3.38 -28.72 -3.88
N ILE A 152 -4.07 -27.94 -4.71
CA ILE A 152 -4.12 -28.13 -6.17
C ILE A 152 -2.73 -27.88 -6.76
N GLU A 153 -2.07 -26.79 -6.39
CA GLU A 153 -0.71 -26.46 -6.82
C GLU A 153 0.28 -27.58 -6.47
N MET A 154 0.22 -28.07 -5.23
CA MET A 154 1.05 -29.21 -4.81
C MET A 154 0.77 -30.47 -5.64
N GLY A 155 -0.51 -30.75 -5.90
CA GLY A 155 -0.90 -31.87 -6.74
C GLY A 155 -0.36 -31.78 -8.17
N MET A 156 -0.41 -30.58 -8.78
CA MET A 156 0.15 -30.34 -10.11
C MET A 156 1.68 -30.49 -10.12
N LYS A 157 2.38 -29.99 -9.12
CA LYS A 157 3.84 -30.15 -9.01
C LYS A 157 4.27 -31.61 -8.84
N ILE A 158 3.52 -32.37 -8.07
CA ILE A 158 3.77 -33.82 -7.95
C ILE A 158 3.54 -34.53 -9.30
N ALA A 159 2.47 -34.18 -10.01
CA ALA A 159 2.20 -34.75 -11.33
C ALA A 159 3.30 -34.39 -12.34
N ASP A 160 3.75 -33.13 -12.35
CA ASP A 160 4.85 -32.67 -13.22
C ASP A 160 6.17 -33.39 -12.88
N PHE A 161 6.48 -33.56 -11.60
CA PHE A 161 7.64 -34.34 -11.17
C PHE A 161 7.59 -35.79 -11.66
N LEU A 162 6.42 -36.43 -11.57
CA LEU A 162 6.25 -37.81 -12.00
C LEU A 162 6.36 -37.97 -13.53
N ILE A 163 5.94 -36.97 -14.29
CA ILE A 163 5.95 -36.99 -15.77
C ILE A 163 7.31 -36.55 -16.31
N ASN A 164 7.84 -35.42 -15.81
CA ASN A 164 8.97 -34.72 -16.40
C ASN A 164 10.26 -34.86 -15.57
N ASN A 165 10.20 -35.51 -14.41
CA ASN A 165 11.29 -35.62 -13.43
C ASN A 165 11.89 -34.25 -13.04
N HIS A 166 11.07 -33.20 -13.08
CA HIS A 166 11.42 -31.81 -12.77
C HIS A 166 10.58 -31.29 -11.59
N LEU A 167 11.21 -31.02 -10.47
CA LEU A 167 10.54 -30.47 -9.28
C LEU A 167 10.82 -28.97 -9.19
N GLU A 168 9.88 -28.16 -9.62
CA GLU A 168 9.89 -26.73 -9.31
C GLU A 168 9.30 -26.49 -7.93
N LEU A 169 10.13 -25.99 -7.02
CA LEU A 169 9.71 -25.63 -5.65
C LEU A 169 9.24 -24.18 -5.53
N SER A 170 8.83 -23.54 -6.62
CA SER A 170 8.22 -22.22 -6.54
C SER A 170 6.87 -22.31 -5.83
N ASN A 171 6.63 -21.46 -4.84
CA ASN A 171 5.31 -21.32 -4.22
C ASN A 171 4.60 -20.16 -4.94
N ASP A 172 3.78 -20.50 -5.94
CA ASP A 172 3.06 -19.49 -6.73
C ASP A 172 1.72 -19.08 -6.08
N THR A 173 1.26 -19.86 -5.09
CA THR A 173 0.04 -19.52 -4.35
C THR A 173 0.33 -18.51 -3.24
N GLU A 174 -0.03 -17.26 -3.47
CA GLU A 174 0.18 -16.19 -2.52
C GLU A 174 -1.08 -15.95 -1.69
N ALA A 175 -0.91 -15.85 -0.36
CA ALA A 175 -2.02 -15.67 0.57
C ALA A 175 -2.58 -14.23 0.56
N TYR A 176 -1.77 -13.29 0.17
CA TYR A 176 -2.10 -11.86 0.17
C TYR A 176 -1.26 -11.10 -0.86
N LEU A 177 -1.78 -9.97 -1.26
CA LEU A 177 -1.07 -8.94 -2.03
C LEU A 177 -1.55 -7.59 -1.53
N ASN A 178 -0.66 -6.77 -0.99
CA ASN A 178 -1.02 -5.44 -0.53
C ASN A 178 0.02 -4.39 -0.90
N GLY A 179 -0.42 -3.14 -0.97
CA GLY A 179 0.43 -1.99 -1.20
C GLY A 179 -0.07 -0.77 -0.45
N LEU A 180 0.86 -0.04 0.17
CA LEU A 180 0.56 1.19 0.89
C LEU A 180 0.72 2.40 -0.02
N PHE A 181 -0.28 3.25 -0.03
CA PHE A 181 -0.33 4.49 -0.79
C PHE A 181 -0.71 5.64 0.12
N SER A 182 0.02 6.74 0.05
CA SER A 182 -0.26 7.89 0.88
C SER A 182 -0.09 9.19 0.11
N VAL A 183 -0.94 10.16 0.46
CA VAL A 183 -0.94 11.51 -0.08
C VAL A 183 -0.94 12.49 1.07
N ILE A 184 -0.14 13.55 0.95
CA ILE A 184 -0.29 14.75 1.78
C ILE A 184 -0.77 15.87 0.88
N PHE A 185 -1.78 16.58 1.33
CA PHE A 185 -2.38 17.71 0.63
C PHE A 185 -2.48 18.94 1.53
N ASP A 186 -2.40 20.11 0.93
CA ASP A 186 -2.71 21.37 1.57
C ASP A 186 -4.23 21.58 1.56
N ALA A 187 -4.85 21.61 2.73
CA ALA A 187 -6.29 21.75 2.85
C ALA A 187 -6.81 23.14 2.43
N GLN A 188 -5.94 24.16 2.40
CA GLN A 188 -6.33 25.51 1.97
C GLN A 188 -6.43 25.62 0.45
N THR A 189 -5.46 25.05 -0.26
CA THR A 189 -5.40 25.11 -1.73
C THR A 189 -6.02 23.91 -2.42
N GLY A 190 -6.14 22.75 -1.75
CA GLY A 190 -6.56 21.48 -2.33
C GLY A 190 -5.46 20.80 -3.12
N GLU A 191 -4.23 21.33 -3.11
CA GLU A 191 -3.11 20.76 -3.87
C GLU A 191 -2.46 19.58 -3.14
N VAL A 192 -2.13 18.54 -3.89
CA VAL A 192 -1.28 17.45 -3.40
C VAL A 192 0.17 17.92 -3.33
N VAL A 193 0.74 17.95 -2.13
CA VAL A 193 2.11 18.42 -1.88
C VAL A 193 3.13 17.28 -1.77
N TRP A 194 2.68 16.07 -1.46
CA TRP A 194 3.51 14.87 -1.42
C TRP A 194 2.70 13.62 -1.77
N PHE A 195 3.36 12.69 -2.42
CA PHE A 195 2.85 11.35 -2.70
C PHE A 195 3.89 10.30 -2.32
N GLY A 196 3.45 9.23 -1.72
CA GLY A 196 4.26 8.06 -1.43
C GLY A 196 3.53 6.77 -1.79
N ALA A 197 4.27 5.82 -2.33
CA ALA A 197 3.79 4.49 -2.62
C ALA A 197 4.82 3.44 -2.22
N ALA A 198 4.39 2.45 -1.44
CA ALA A 198 5.07 1.17 -1.32
C ALA A 198 4.30 0.20 -2.21
N PRO A 199 4.84 -0.15 -3.40
CA PRO A 199 4.12 -0.92 -4.40
C PRO A 199 3.63 -2.27 -3.86
N ARG A 200 2.61 -2.81 -4.51
CA ARG A 200 2.02 -4.10 -4.13
C ARG A 200 3.07 -5.19 -4.04
N SER A 201 3.00 -5.96 -2.97
CA SER A 201 3.97 -7.00 -2.66
C SER A 201 3.30 -8.17 -1.94
N TYR A 202 3.72 -9.37 -2.28
CA TYR A 202 3.37 -10.61 -1.54
C TYR A 202 4.24 -10.82 -0.30
N LYS A 203 5.24 -9.96 -0.06
CA LYS A 203 6.24 -10.15 1.00
C LYS A 203 5.79 -9.62 2.36
N PHE A 204 4.76 -8.80 2.40
CA PHE A 204 4.32 -8.12 3.62
C PHE A 204 2.88 -8.50 3.91
N ASN A 205 2.68 -9.19 5.02
CA ASN A 205 1.35 -9.56 5.48
C ASN A 205 0.62 -8.32 6.04
N PRO A 206 -0.53 -7.90 5.46
CA PRO A 206 -1.28 -6.75 5.95
C PRO A 206 -1.85 -6.95 7.37
N MET A 207 -1.87 -8.20 7.86
CA MET A 207 -2.35 -8.55 9.18
C MET A 207 -1.22 -8.69 10.21
N ASP A 208 0.03 -8.36 9.84
CA ASP A 208 1.21 -8.40 10.72
C ASP A 208 1.78 -7.00 10.94
N GLY A 209 1.75 -6.53 12.20
CA GLY A 209 2.22 -5.19 12.55
C GLY A 209 3.71 -4.96 12.27
N LYS A 210 4.56 -6.01 12.33
CA LYS A 210 5.98 -5.88 12.02
C LYS A 210 6.20 -5.67 10.53
N ASP A 211 5.42 -6.35 9.70
CA ASP A 211 5.50 -6.21 8.26
C ASP A 211 4.93 -4.85 7.83
N MET A 212 3.82 -4.41 8.42
CA MET A 212 3.28 -3.07 8.21
C MET A 212 4.27 -1.98 8.63
N LYS A 213 4.95 -2.14 9.76
CA LYS A 213 6.00 -1.20 10.18
C LYS A 213 7.14 -1.11 9.17
N LYS A 214 7.59 -2.23 8.61
CA LYS A 214 8.64 -2.24 7.57
C LYS A 214 8.19 -1.50 6.30
N GLN A 215 6.95 -1.73 5.84
CA GLN A 215 6.40 -1.04 4.67
C GLN A 215 6.25 0.46 4.93
N LEU A 216 5.65 0.85 6.06
CA LEU A 216 5.48 2.25 6.45
C LEU A 216 6.81 2.99 6.60
N THR A 217 7.82 2.36 7.20
CA THR A 217 9.17 2.94 7.29
C THR A 217 9.75 3.22 5.90
N LYS A 218 9.57 2.32 4.94
CA LYS A 218 9.99 2.54 3.55
C LYS A 218 9.19 3.67 2.89
N LEU A 219 7.88 3.67 3.09
CA LEU A 219 6.96 4.65 2.52
C LEU A 219 7.31 6.07 2.97
N TYR A 220 7.54 6.26 4.26
CA TYR A 220 7.79 7.57 4.87
C TYR A 220 9.27 7.91 5.06
N LYS A 221 10.17 7.20 4.41
CA LYS A 221 11.63 7.43 4.53
C LYS A 221 12.04 8.91 4.31
N ALA A 222 11.30 9.64 3.50
CA ALA A 222 11.59 11.06 3.23
C ALA A 222 11.27 12.00 4.41
N PHE A 223 10.55 11.52 5.43
CA PHE A 223 10.22 12.27 6.65
C PHE A 223 11.06 11.83 7.87
N LEU A 224 11.71 10.68 7.79
CA LEU A 224 12.51 10.06 8.84
C LEU A 224 13.98 10.41 8.66
#